data_50f7a215f6d2c695a447dcdacf078c51
#
_entry.id   50f7a215f6d2c695a447dcdacf078c51
#
_cell.length_a   1.000
_cell.length_b   1.000
_cell.length_c   1.000
_cell.angle_alpha   90.00
_cell.angle_beta   90.00
_cell.angle_gamma   90.00
#
_symmetry.space_group_name_H-M   'P 1'
#
loop_
_entity.id
_entity.type
_entity.pdbx_description
1 polymer ?
#
loop_
_entity_poly.entity_id
_entity_poly.type
_entity_poly.pdbx_seq_one_letter_code
_entity_poly.pdbx_strand_id
1 'polypeptide(L)'
;WFRRQNEEKLETLPITYRMRARLLHARLLLTQGRRDKDVEKIAQARGELEELLPILQKIQYMALQIKTYILLAEASAELEHEERMLEELGTALMLAEPEEIRQYFLDEGLPMSRMLLSYLAAIKQGRVPSDSPSVAFVSDLIFRITGKPGEARSEDNASAMEDIAVVELLTPRETEVLQLVARGRTNAEIAQDLFISVNTVKRHLNNIFMKLGVTTRIQAVRVARQRGLI
;
A
#
# COMPACT_ATOMS: atom_id res chain seq x y z
N TRP A 1 -24.45 -28.79 16.60
CA TRP A 1 -24.17 -29.97 15.77
C TRP A 1 -23.66 -29.58 14.37
N PHE A 2 -24.29 -28.64 13.68
CA PHE A 2 -23.92 -28.16 12.34
C PHE A 2 -22.55 -27.46 12.32
N ARG A 3 -22.15 -26.70 13.33
CA ARG A 3 -20.84 -26.09 13.45
C ARG A 3 -19.72 -27.14 13.58
N ARG A 4 -19.87 -28.14 14.46
CA ARG A 4 -18.87 -29.21 14.65
C ARG A 4 -18.60 -30.03 13.39
N GLN A 5 -19.64 -30.40 12.63
CA GLN A 5 -19.44 -31.15 11.38
C GLN A 5 -18.73 -30.35 10.30
N ASN A 6 -18.91 -29.03 10.25
CA ASN A 6 -18.21 -28.19 9.29
C ASN A 6 -16.74 -27.94 9.73
N GLU A 7 -16.46 -27.88 11.04
CA GLU A 7 -15.09 -27.78 11.56
C GLU A 7 -14.29 -29.06 11.26
N GLU A 8 -14.83 -30.24 11.48
CA GLU A 8 -14.21 -31.53 11.15
C GLU A 8 -13.93 -31.67 9.63
N LYS A 9 -14.84 -31.21 8.77
CA LYS A 9 -14.62 -31.19 7.32
C LYS A 9 -13.55 -30.17 6.90
N LEU A 10 -13.47 -29.02 7.56
CA LEU A 10 -12.44 -28.03 7.30
C LEU A 10 -11.04 -28.55 7.66
N GLU A 11 -10.92 -29.35 8.72
CA GLU A 11 -9.64 -29.94 9.13
C GLU A 11 -9.06 -30.94 8.12
N THR A 12 -9.91 -31.57 7.31
CA THR A 12 -9.48 -32.48 6.24
C THR A 12 -8.97 -31.77 5.00
N LEU A 13 -9.21 -30.46 4.86
CA LEU A 13 -8.76 -29.69 3.70
C LEU A 13 -7.27 -29.34 3.78
N PRO A 14 -6.60 -29.15 2.63
CA PRO A 14 -5.26 -28.63 2.59
C PRO A 14 -5.12 -27.33 3.40
N ILE A 15 -3.98 -27.14 4.05
CA ILE A 15 -3.73 -26.01 4.96
C ILE A 15 -4.05 -24.65 4.33
N THR A 16 -3.75 -24.48 3.06
CA THR A 16 -4.03 -23.25 2.30
C THR A 16 -5.51 -22.90 2.22
N TYR A 17 -6.38 -23.90 2.07
CA TYR A 17 -7.83 -23.70 2.05
C TYR A 17 -8.35 -23.35 3.45
N ARG A 18 -7.84 -24.02 4.48
CA ARG A 18 -8.18 -23.69 5.88
C ARG A 18 -7.81 -22.26 6.24
N MET A 19 -6.61 -21.81 5.84
CA MET A 19 -6.16 -20.44 6.09
C MET A 19 -7.02 -19.41 5.35
N ARG A 20 -7.39 -19.68 4.09
CA ARG A 20 -8.32 -18.82 3.34
C ARG A 20 -9.70 -18.74 3.97
N ALA A 21 -10.23 -19.86 4.47
CA ALA A 21 -11.53 -19.88 5.14
C ALA A 21 -11.51 -19.06 6.44
N ARG A 22 -10.44 -19.19 7.25
CA ARG A 22 -10.25 -18.39 8.47
C ARG A 22 -10.12 -16.89 8.15
N LEU A 23 -9.36 -16.54 7.13
CA LEU A 23 -9.22 -15.16 6.69
C LEU A 23 -10.57 -14.56 6.25
N LEU A 24 -11.36 -15.33 5.50
CA LEU A 24 -12.70 -14.92 5.07
C LEU A 24 -13.66 -14.76 6.26
N HIS A 25 -13.59 -15.65 7.26
CA HIS A 25 -14.39 -15.55 8.48
C HIS A 25 -14.04 -14.28 9.27
N ALA A 26 -12.76 -14.01 9.49
CA ALA A 26 -12.32 -12.79 10.15
C ALA A 26 -12.76 -11.52 9.40
N ARG A 27 -12.69 -11.52 8.06
CA ARG A 27 -13.21 -10.42 7.22
C ARG A 27 -14.72 -10.22 7.39
N LEU A 28 -15.47 -11.31 7.48
CA LEU A 28 -16.92 -11.26 7.71
C LEU A 28 -17.24 -10.64 9.08
N LEU A 29 -16.55 -11.10 10.14
CA LEU A 29 -16.69 -10.54 11.48
C LEU A 29 -16.37 -9.05 11.52
N LEU A 30 -15.29 -8.62 10.86
CA LEU A 30 -14.90 -7.22 10.77
C LEU A 30 -15.96 -6.39 10.05
N THR A 31 -16.50 -6.89 8.93
CA THR A 31 -17.57 -6.21 8.18
C THR A 31 -18.86 -6.09 9.02
N GLN A 32 -19.22 -7.14 9.74
CA GLN A 32 -20.39 -7.11 10.65
C GLN A 32 -20.16 -6.16 11.83
N GLY A 33 -18.96 -6.22 12.43
CA GLY A 33 -18.58 -5.34 13.55
C GLY A 33 -18.68 -3.87 13.18
N ARG A 34 -18.18 -3.49 11.98
CA ARG A 34 -18.32 -2.14 11.44
C ARG A 34 -19.77 -1.71 11.27
N ARG A 35 -20.57 -2.55 10.61
CA ARG A 35 -21.98 -2.24 10.35
C ARG A 35 -22.79 -2.09 11.64
N ASP A 36 -22.56 -2.99 12.59
CA ASP A 36 -23.33 -3.08 13.83
C ASP A 36 -22.72 -2.21 14.96
N LYS A 37 -21.55 -1.57 14.72
CA LYS A 37 -20.72 -0.85 15.70
C LYS A 37 -20.37 -1.73 16.91
N ASP A 38 -20.09 -3.00 16.65
CA ASP A 38 -19.83 -4.03 17.64
C ASP A 38 -18.31 -4.22 17.81
N VAL A 39 -17.77 -3.59 18.84
CA VAL A 39 -16.33 -3.61 19.16
C VAL A 39 -15.86 -5.03 19.51
N GLU A 40 -16.72 -5.87 20.12
CA GLU A 40 -16.34 -7.24 20.44
C GLU A 40 -16.12 -8.10 19.20
N LYS A 41 -16.97 -7.95 18.16
CA LYS A 41 -16.77 -8.63 16.88
C LYS A 41 -15.50 -8.18 16.19
N ILE A 42 -15.16 -6.89 16.26
CA ILE A 42 -13.91 -6.36 15.69
C ILE A 42 -12.70 -6.94 16.43
N ALA A 43 -12.75 -6.98 17.77
CA ALA A 43 -11.70 -7.57 18.59
C ALA A 43 -11.57 -9.08 18.33
N GLN A 44 -12.67 -9.81 18.16
CA GLN A 44 -12.66 -11.23 17.80
C GLN A 44 -12.01 -11.44 16.42
N ALA A 45 -12.40 -10.64 15.42
CA ALA A 45 -11.77 -10.71 14.07
C ALA A 45 -10.27 -10.51 14.15
N ARG A 46 -9.83 -9.52 14.93
CA ARG A 46 -8.42 -9.23 15.17
C ARG A 46 -7.68 -10.43 15.79
N GLY A 47 -8.23 -11.03 16.85
CA GLY A 47 -7.65 -12.21 17.49
C GLY A 47 -7.46 -13.37 16.52
N GLU A 48 -8.47 -13.67 15.68
CA GLU A 48 -8.37 -14.70 14.65
C GLU A 48 -7.28 -14.42 13.62
N LEU A 49 -7.11 -13.14 13.24
CA LEU A 49 -6.05 -12.72 12.29
C LEU A 49 -4.65 -12.82 12.92
N GLU A 50 -4.49 -12.45 14.19
CA GLU A 50 -3.22 -12.58 14.92
C GLU A 50 -2.78 -14.04 15.05
N GLU A 51 -3.72 -14.99 15.26
CA GLU A 51 -3.42 -16.42 15.27
C GLU A 51 -3.02 -16.98 13.88
N LEU A 52 -3.48 -16.36 12.80
CA LEU A 52 -3.14 -16.79 11.44
C LEU A 52 -1.69 -16.47 11.06
N LEU A 53 -1.16 -15.33 11.49
CA LEU A 53 0.13 -14.83 11.04
C LEU A 53 1.29 -15.81 11.25
N PRO A 54 1.50 -16.43 12.44
CA PRO A 54 2.60 -17.37 12.64
C PRO A 54 2.54 -18.57 11.71
N ILE A 55 1.33 -19.03 11.40
CA ILE A 55 1.13 -20.17 10.50
C ILE A 55 1.49 -19.77 9.07
N LEU A 56 1.02 -18.60 8.60
CA LEU A 56 1.28 -18.08 7.26
C LEU A 56 2.76 -17.76 7.05
N GLN A 57 3.45 -17.27 8.09
CA GLN A 57 4.89 -17.04 8.08
C GLN A 57 5.65 -18.36 7.95
N LYS A 58 5.28 -19.39 8.73
CA LYS A 58 5.90 -20.70 8.69
C LYS A 58 5.77 -21.38 7.32
N ILE A 59 4.63 -21.25 6.65
CA ILE A 59 4.41 -21.80 5.31
C ILE A 59 4.83 -20.84 4.19
N GLN A 60 5.39 -19.68 4.53
CA GLN A 60 5.84 -18.63 3.59
C GLN A 60 4.80 -18.21 2.57
N TYR A 61 3.53 -18.15 2.97
CA TYR A 61 2.42 -17.78 2.07
C TYR A 61 2.20 -16.25 2.06
N MET A 62 3.08 -15.54 1.37
CA MET A 62 3.14 -14.08 1.30
C MET A 62 1.79 -13.42 0.95
N ALA A 63 1.08 -13.94 -0.05
CA ALA A 63 -0.19 -13.36 -0.49
C ALA A 63 -1.25 -13.29 0.63
N LEU A 64 -1.33 -14.33 1.48
CA LEU A 64 -2.24 -14.32 2.63
C LEU A 64 -1.67 -13.50 3.79
N GLN A 65 -0.35 -13.42 3.97
CA GLN A 65 0.26 -12.54 4.96
C GLN A 65 -0.10 -11.08 4.68
N ILE A 66 0.07 -10.60 3.44
CA ILE A 66 -0.30 -9.24 3.04
C ILE A 66 -1.77 -8.96 3.35
N LYS A 67 -2.68 -9.86 2.93
CA LYS A 67 -4.12 -9.71 3.20
C LYS A 67 -4.44 -9.71 4.69
N THR A 68 -3.75 -10.53 5.49
CA THR A 68 -3.94 -10.58 6.94
C THR A 68 -3.51 -9.27 7.60
N TYR A 69 -2.36 -8.73 7.21
CA TYR A 69 -1.88 -7.43 7.71
C TYR A 69 -2.80 -6.27 7.31
N ILE A 70 -3.36 -6.28 6.09
CA ILE A 70 -4.37 -5.31 5.66
C ILE A 70 -5.59 -5.35 6.59
N LEU A 71 -6.15 -6.53 6.84
CA LEU A 71 -7.33 -6.68 7.71
C LEU A 71 -7.01 -6.36 9.18
N LEU A 72 -5.79 -6.63 9.66
CA LEU A 72 -5.34 -6.20 10.99
C LEU A 72 -5.28 -4.68 11.09
N ALA A 73 -4.70 -4.01 10.11
CA ALA A 73 -4.65 -2.55 10.06
C ALA A 73 -6.05 -1.94 10.04
N GLU A 74 -6.98 -2.54 9.30
CA GLU A 74 -8.37 -2.13 9.30
C GLU A 74 -9.04 -2.31 10.67
N ALA A 75 -8.82 -3.46 11.34
CA ALA A 75 -9.35 -3.70 12.67
C ALA A 75 -8.75 -2.71 13.69
N SER A 76 -7.47 -2.41 13.60
CA SER A 76 -6.81 -1.42 14.45
C SER A 76 -7.36 -0.01 14.24
N ALA A 77 -7.64 0.37 12.99
CA ALA A 77 -8.26 1.66 12.67
C ALA A 77 -9.66 1.79 13.29
N GLU A 78 -10.47 0.73 13.22
CA GLU A 78 -11.81 0.71 13.83
C GLU A 78 -11.78 0.73 15.37
N LEU A 79 -10.69 0.23 15.97
CA LEU A 79 -10.46 0.26 17.42
C LEU A 79 -9.73 1.52 17.89
N GLU A 80 -9.51 2.48 17.00
CA GLU A 80 -8.77 3.74 17.26
C GLU A 80 -7.32 3.53 17.74
N HIS A 81 -6.70 2.41 17.34
CA HIS A 81 -5.31 2.07 17.65
C HIS A 81 -4.36 2.52 16.52
N GLU A 82 -4.15 3.83 16.36
CA GLU A 82 -3.41 4.42 15.23
C GLU A 82 -2.00 3.83 15.06
N GLU A 83 -1.20 3.73 16.12
CA GLU A 83 0.17 3.22 16.03
C GLU A 83 0.21 1.77 15.51
N ARG A 84 -0.68 0.92 16.00
CA ARG A 84 -0.80 -0.46 15.50
C ARG A 84 -1.25 -0.51 14.05
N MET A 85 -2.20 0.32 13.68
CA MET A 85 -2.65 0.45 12.28
C MET A 85 -1.50 0.82 11.37
N LEU A 86 -0.63 1.77 11.78
CA LEU A 86 0.54 2.18 11.01
C LEU A 86 1.57 1.05 10.87
N GLU A 87 1.87 0.31 11.95
CA GLU A 87 2.80 -0.82 11.95
C GLU A 87 2.31 -1.95 11.03
N GLU A 88 1.04 -2.33 11.16
CA GLU A 88 0.42 -3.41 10.39
C GLU A 88 0.31 -3.05 8.91
N LEU A 89 -0.14 -1.83 8.60
CA LEU A 89 -0.21 -1.34 7.23
C LEU A 89 1.19 -1.22 6.61
N GLY A 90 2.17 -0.72 7.37
CA GLY A 90 3.57 -0.65 6.95
C GLY A 90 4.12 -2.02 6.59
N THR A 91 3.86 -3.03 7.42
CA THR A 91 4.29 -4.41 7.14
C THR A 91 3.63 -4.98 5.88
N ALA A 92 2.33 -4.74 5.68
CA ALA A 92 1.64 -5.14 4.45
C ALA A 92 2.26 -4.51 3.20
N LEU A 93 2.56 -3.20 3.28
CA LEU A 93 3.16 -2.44 2.19
C LEU A 93 4.60 -2.90 1.89
N MET A 94 5.42 -3.15 2.92
CA MET A 94 6.79 -3.67 2.78
C MET A 94 6.83 -5.03 2.10
N LEU A 95 5.89 -5.92 2.42
CA LEU A 95 5.77 -7.22 1.76
C LEU A 95 5.29 -7.09 0.31
N ALA A 96 4.45 -6.11 0.01
CA ALA A 96 3.80 -5.96 -1.29
C ALA A 96 4.65 -5.20 -2.31
N GLU A 97 5.44 -4.21 -1.88
CA GLU A 97 6.20 -3.33 -2.77
C GLU A 97 7.23 -4.06 -3.64
N PRO A 98 8.08 -4.98 -3.13
CA PRO A 98 9.06 -5.69 -3.94
C PRO A 98 8.44 -6.53 -5.07
N GLU A 99 7.24 -7.06 -4.83
CA GLU A 99 6.48 -7.90 -5.75
C GLU A 99 5.48 -7.08 -6.60
N GLU A 100 5.46 -5.77 -6.45
CA GLU A 100 4.51 -4.85 -7.09
C GLU A 100 3.02 -5.21 -6.90
N ILE A 101 2.69 -5.85 -5.77
CA ILE A 101 1.32 -6.28 -5.45
C ILE A 101 0.50 -5.09 -5.00
N ARG A 102 -0.37 -4.57 -5.86
CA ARG A 102 -1.26 -3.42 -5.58
C ARG A 102 -2.69 -3.84 -5.35
N GLN A 103 -3.12 -4.91 -6.04
CA GLN A 103 -4.53 -5.28 -6.13
C GLN A 103 -5.21 -5.46 -4.76
N TYR A 104 -4.51 -6.01 -3.77
CA TYR A 104 -5.09 -6.25 -2.44
C TYR A 104 -5.46 -4.97 -1.69
N PHE A 105 -4.72 -3.88 -1.93
CA PHE A 105 -5.04 -2.56 -1.38
C PHE A 105 -6.16 -1.88 -2.17
N LEU A 106 -6.17 -2.04 -3.49
CA LEU A 106 -7.19 -1.46 -4.35
C LEU A 106 -8.58 -2.06 -4.08
N ASP A 107 -8.64 -3.35 -3.76
CA ASP A 107 -9.87 -4.07 -3.45
C ASP A 107 -10.58 -3.52 -2.20
N GLU A 108 -9.86 -2.86 -1.27
CA GLU A 108 -10.43 -2.26 -0.05
C GLU A 108 -11.00 -0.85 -0.27
N GLY A 109 -10.68 -0.21 -1.39
CA GLY A 109 -11.29 1.04 -1.83
C GLY A 109 -11.02 2.25 -0.92
N LEU A 110 -12.02 3.14 -0.78
CA LEU A 110 -11.87 4.42 -0.07
C LEU A 110 -11.41 4.31 1.40
N PRO A 111 -11.83 3.33 2.21
CA PRO A 111 -11.28 3.19 3.57
C PRO A 111 -9.76 3.01 3.56
N MET A 112 -9.23 2.24 2.62
CA MET A 112 -7.78 2.04 2.46
C MET A 112 -7.06 3.35 2.13
N SER A 113 -7.63 4.20 1.26
CA SER A 113 -6.99 5.48 0.92
C SER A 113 -6.80 6.39 2.13
N ARG A 114 -7.72 6.38 3.10
CA ARG A 114 -7.59 7.15 4.35
C ARG A 114 -6.43 6.63 5.20
N MET A 115 -6.32 5.32 5.37
CA MET A 115 -5.20 4.71 6.11
C MET A 115 -3.85 4.98 5.44
N LEU A 116 -3.80 4.93 4.10
CA LEU A 116 -2.60 5.25 3.33
C LEU A 116 -2.20 6.73 3.48
N LEU A 117 -3.17 7.65 3.54
CA LEU A 117 -2.91 9.07 3.82
C LEU A 117 -2.35 9.28 5.23
N SER A 118 -2.94 8.63 6.26
CA SER A 118 -2.39 8.66 7.62
C SER A 118 -0.96 8.10 7.66
N TYR A 119 -0.69 7.04 6.90
CA TYR A 119 0.63 6.45 6.79
C TYR A 119 1.64 7.41 6.16
N LEU A 120 1.30 8.11 5.06
CA LEU A 120 2.14 9.15 4.46
C LEU A 120 2.42 10.30 5.43
N ALA A 121 1.42 10.72 6.19
CA ALA A 121 1.60 11.75 7.21
C ALA A 121 2.58 11.28 8.30
N ALA A 122 2.48 10.02 8.74
CA ALA A 122 3.39 9.42 9.71
C ALA A 122 4.84 9.32 9.18
N ILE A 123 5.04 9.02 7.89
CA ILE A 123 6.38 9.09 7.25
C ILE A 123 6.96 10.50 7.36
N LYS A 124 6.19 11.53 6.98
CA LYS A 124 6.63 12.94 7.03
C LYS A 124 6.99 13.40 8.45
N GLN A 125 6.29 12.87 9.46
CA GLN A 125 6.52 13.16 10.88
C GLN A 125 7.65 12.33 11.50
N GLY A 126 8.25 11.40 10.76
CA GLY A 126 9.28 10.49 11.28
C GLY A 126 8.76 9.47 12.30
N ARG A 127 7.45 9.19 12.31
CA ARG A 127 6.81 8.20 13.21
C ARG A 127 6.92 6.75 12.72
N VAL A 128 7.37 6.54 11.50
CA VAL A 128 7.57 5.20 10.93
C VAL A 128 9.07 4.94 10.70
N PRO A 129 9.52 3.67 10.71
CA PRO A 129 10.93 3.30 10.54
C PRO A 129 11.51 3.76 9.19
N SER A 130 12.85 3.91 9.13
CA SER A 130 13.57 4.39 7.93
C SER A 130 13.51 3.41 6.75
N ASP A 131 13.25 2.13 7.00
CA ASP A 131 13.07 1.05 6.03
C ASP A 131 11.62 0.92 5.54
N SER A 132 10.78 1.91 5.85
CA SER A 132 9.39 1.99 5.43
C SER A 132 9.22 1.88 3.91
N PRO A 133 8.04 1.41 3.43
CA PRO A 133 7.75 1.37 2.01
C PRO A 133 7.89 2.77 1.38
N SER A 134 8.25 2.78 0.10
CA SER A 134 8.51 4.04 -0.59
C SER A 134 7.26 4.92 -0.64
N VAL A 135 7.44 6.23 -0.42
CA VAL A 135 6.38 7.24 -0.59
C VAL A 135 5.73 7.11 -1.98
N ALA A 136 6.52 6.76 -2.99
CA ALA A 136 6.04 6.58 -4.36
C ALA A 136 5.05 5.42 -4.49
N PHE A 137 5.30 4.27 -3.83
CA PHE A 137 4.40 3.13 -3.86
C PHE A 137 3.08 3.46 -3.16
N VAL A 138 3.16 4.09 -1.98
CA VAL A 138 1.96 4.50 -1.22
C VAL A 138 1.15 5.54 -1.99
N SER A 139 1.79 6.53 -2.61
CA SER A 139 1.12 7.56 -3.41
C SER A 139 0.46 7.00 -4.68
N ASP A 140 1.10 6.00 -5.35
CA ASP A 140 0.49 5.29 -6.49
C ASP A 140 -0.80 4.55 -6.08
N LEU A 141 -0.80 3.90 -4.91
CA LEU A 141 -1.99 3.24 -4.38
C LEU A 141 -3.12 4.23 -4.14
N ILE A 142 -2.84 5.35 -3.48
CA ILE A 142 -3.83 6.40 -3.22
C ILE A 142 -4.42 6.93 -4.53
N PHE A 143 -3.56 7.25 -5.51
CA PHE A 143 -4.00 7.71 -6.81
C PHE A 143 -4.93 6.73 -7.53
N ARG A 144 -4.58 5.43 -7.51
CA ARG A 144 -5.40 4.39 -8.15
C ARG A 144 -6.74 4.19 -7.48
N ILE A 145 -6.81 4.34 -6.15
CA ILE A 145 -8.07 4.20 -5.39
C ILE A 145 -8.97 5.41 -5.60
N THR A 146 -8.41 6.62 -5.58
CA THR A 146 -9.20 7.86 -5.57
C THR A 146 -9.47 8.41 -6.97
N GLY A 147 -8.74 7.97 -8.00
CA GLY A 147 -8.79 8.51 -9.36
C GLY A 147 -8.27 9.94 -9.48
N LYS A 148 -7.70 10.50 -8.40
CA LYS A 148 -7.16 11.85 -8.34
C LYS A 148 -5.83 11.85 -7.60
N PRO A 149 -4.82 12.60 -8.07
CA PRO A 149 -3.62 12.82 -7.28
C PRO A 149 -3.99 13.64 -6.04
N GLY A 150 -4.06 12.99 -4.88
CA GLY A 150 -4.10 13.66 -3.57
C GLY A 150 -5.40 14.38 -3.17
N GLU A 151 -6.53 14.20 -3.86
CA GLU A 151 -7.80 14.81 -3.43
C GLU A 151 -8.77 13.79 -2.80
N ALA A 152 -8.62 13.53 -1.51
CA ALA A 152 -9.69 12.99 -0.70
C ALA A 152 -10.41 14.17 -0.02
N ARG A 153 -11.62 14.50 -0.48
CA ARG A 153 -12.49 15.47 0.21
C ARG A 153 -13.12 14.80 1.45
N SER A 154 -12.72 15.24 2.62
CA SER A 154 -13.59 15.35 3.78
C SER A 154 -13.25 16.65 4.49
N GLU A 155 -14.28 17.41 4.87
CA GLU A 155 -14.18 18.79 5.38
C GLU A 155 -13.38 18.93 6.68
N ASP A 156 -13.03 17.82 7.35
CA ASP A 156 -12.26 17.81 8.60
C ASP A 156 -10.73 17.67 8.43
N ASN A 157 -10.22 17.51 7.19
CA ASN A 157 -8.80 17.34 6.90
C ASN A 157 -8.23 18.41 5.94
N ALA A 158 -8.91 19.53 5.75
CA ALA A 158 -8.49 20.58 4.82
C ALA A 158 -7.10 21.16 5.15
N SER A 159 -6.70 21.19 6.42
CA SER A 159 -5.39 21.75 6.82
C SER A 159 -4.20 20.82 6.56
N ALA A 160 -4.43 19.49 6.52
CA ALA A 160 -3.38 18.52 6.22
C ALA A 160 -3.12 18.34 4.71
N MET A 161 -4.04 18.83 3.87
CA MET A 161 -4.00 18.66 2.40
C MET A 161 -3.36 19.83 1.66
N GLU A 162 -3.32 21.02 2.24
CA GLU A 162 -2.60 22.15 1.64
C GLU A 162 -1.08 21.90 1.60
N ASP A 163 -0.54 21.09 2.54
CA ASP A 163 0.87 20.71 2.55
C ASP A 163 1.24 19.57 1.57
N ILE A 164 0.26 18.82 1.04
CA ILE A 164 0.50 17.76 0.04
C ILE A 164 0.72 18.35 -1.37
N ALA A 165 0.35 19.59 -1.59
CA ALA A 165 0.66 20.33 -2.82
C ALA A 165 2.13 20.80 -2.90
N VAL A 166 2.97 20.45 -1.91
CA VAL A 166 4.42 20.63 -2.02
C VAL A 166 4.92 19.65 -3.07
N VAL A 167 5.26 20.18 -4.23
CA VAL A 167 5.97 19.52 -5.32
C VAL A 167 7.00 18.56 -4.72
N GLU A 168 6.72 17.25 -4.73
CA GLU A 168 7.73 16.26 -4.34
C GLU A 168 8.91 16.43 -5.28
N LEU A 169 9.99 17.00 -4.76
CA LEU A 169 11.24 17.13 -5.50
C LEU A 169 11.68 15.74 -5.95
N LEU A 170 12.09 15.64 -7.20
CA LEU A 170 12.68 14.39 -7.69
C LEU A 170 13.89 14.04 -6.83
N THR A 171 14.02 12.78 -6.48
CA THR A 171 15.25 12.31 -5.82
C THR A 171 16.45 12.50 -6.76
N PRO A 172 17.69 12.57 -6.26
CA PRO A 172 18.88 12.66 -7.09
C PRO A 172 18.90 11.60 -8.18
N ARG A 173 18.48 10.37 -7.87
CA ARG A 173 18.44 9.26 -8.82
C ARG A 173 17.36 9.42 -9.89
N GLU A 174 16.20 9.94 -9.52
CA GLU A 174 15.13 10.25 -10.49
C GLU A 174 15.52 11.41 -11.40
N THR A 175 16.25 12.39 -10.89
CA THR A 175 16.80 13.48 -11.69
C THR A 175 17.82 12.97 -12.72
N GLU A 176 18.73 12.07 -12.33
CA GLU A 176 19.66 11.41 -13.25
C GLU A 176 18.93 10.64 -14.37
N VAL A 177 17.94 9.82 -13.99
CA VAL A 177 17.10 9.09 -14.96
C VAL A 177 16.41 10.07 -15.89
N LEU A 178 15.78 11.14 -15.38
CA LEU A 178 15.05 12.12 -16.18
C LEU A 178 15.97 12.90 -17.14
N GLN A 179 17.19 13.21 -16.74
CA GLN A 179 18.20 13.82 -17.61
C GLN A 179 18.57 12.90 -18.78
N LEU A 180 18.75 11.60 -18.53
CA LEU A 180 19.02 10.63 -19.60
C LEU A 180 17.81 10.45 -20.54
N VAL A 181 16.60 10.50 -19.95
CA VAL A 181 15.33 10.54 -20.72
C VAL A 181 15.29 11.76 -21.65
N ALA A 182 15.67 12.93 -21.15
CA ALA A 182 15.69 14.18 -21.92
C ALA A 182 16.74 14.18 -23.05
N ARG A 183 17.81 13.38 -22.89
CA ARG A 183 18.81 13.12 -23.91
C ARG A 183 18.39 12.07 -24.96
N GLY A 184 17.15 11.53 -24.84
CA GLY A 184 16.61 10.55 -25.79
C GLY A 184 17.04 9.10 -25.54
N ARG A 185 17.71 8.78 -24.41
CA ARG A 185 18.17 7.43 -24.10
C ARG A 185 16.99 6.46 -23.92
N THR A 186 17.10 5.27 -24.47
CA THR A 186 16.14 4.17 -24.22
C THR A 186 16.28 3.62 -22.79
N ASN A 187 15.29 2.89 -22.31
CA ASN A 187 15.36 2.28 -20.96
C ASN A 187 16.54 1.29 -20.83
N ALA A 188 16.92 0.62 -21.92
CA ALA A 188 18.07 -0.28 -21.94
C ALA A 188 19.40 0.49 -21.82
N GLU A 189 19.56 1.59 -22.53
CA GLU A 189 20.74 2.46 -22.42
C GLU A 189 20.82 3.12 -21.04
N ILE A 190 19.70 3.61 -20.50
CA ILE A 190 19.64 4.15 -19.12
C ILE A 190 20.07 3.10 -18.09
N ALA A 191 19.61 1.87 -18.27
CA ALA A 191 19.98 0.75 -17.39
C ALA A 191 21.49 0.48 -17.43
N GLN A 192 22.10 0.53 -18.61
CA GLN A 192 23.55 0.40 -18.79
C GLN A 192 24.30 1.59 -18.19
N ASP A 193 23.91 2.82 -18.53
CA ASP A 193 24.56 4.05 -18.06
C ASP A 193 24.56 4.16 -16.54
N LEU A 194 23.51 3.65 -15.88
CA LEU A 194 23.31 3.74 -14.45
C LEU A 194 23.63 2.45 -13.67
N PHE A 195 24.08 1.39 -14.35
CA PHE A 195 24.38 0.08 -13.77
C PHE A 195 23.22 -0.54 -12.97
N ILE A 196 21.99 -0.44 -13.49
CA ILE A 196 20.77 -0.99 -12.89
C ILE A 196 19.98 -1.84 -13.90
N SER A 197 18.95 -2.58 -13.40
CA SER A 197 18.10 -3.34 -14.30
C SER A 197 17.14 -2.45 -15.11
N VAL A 198 16.71 -2.90 -16.28
CA VAL A 198 15.67 -2.21 -17.09
C VAL A 198 14.37 -2.07 -16.29
N ASN A 199 14.04 -3.04 -15.46
CA ASN A 199 12.87 -2.96 -14.59
C ASN A 199 13.00 -1.86 -13.53
N THR A 200 14.20 -1.65 -12.98
CA THR A 200 14.48 -0.54 -12.06
C THR A 200 14.30 0.81 -12.76
N VAL A 201 14.77 0.93 -14.02
CA VAL A 201 14.54 2.15 -14.83
C VAL A 201 13.05 2.41 -15.03
N LYS A 202 12.26 1.38 -15.39
CA LYS A 202 10.81 1.51 -15.54
C LYS A 202 10.16 2.00 -14.24
N ARG A 203 10.60 1.49 -13.09
CA ARG A 203 10.12 1.92 -11.77
C ARG A 203 10.43 3.40 -11.53
N HIS A 204 11.66 3.85 -11.77
CA HIS A 204 12.01 5.28 -11.66
C HIS A 204 11.18 6.16 -12.58
N LEU A 205 10.94 5.73 -13.83
CA LEU A 205 10.11 6.48 -14.78
C LEU A 205 8.66 6.62 -14.28
N ASN A 206 8.08 5.56 -13.77
CA ASN A 206 6.74 5.61 -13.19
C ASN A 206 6.65 6.59 -12.01
N ASN A 207 7.65 6.57 -11.11
CA ASN A 207 7.74 7.51 -10.00
C ASN A 207 7.88 8.96 -10.49
N ILE A 208 8.74 9.20 -11.48
CA ILE A 208 8.91 10.52 -12.11
C ILE A 208 7.60 11.00 -12.72
N PHE A 209 6.87 10.13 -13.45
CA PHE A 209 5.61 10.48 -14.07
C PHE A 209 4.56 10.87 -13.04
N MET A 210 4.48 10.12 -11.93
CA MET A 210 3.58 10.45 -10.81
C MET A 210 3.94 11.81 -10.19
N LYS A 211 5.21 12.02 -9.84
CA LYS A 211 5.67 13.27 -9.20
C LYS A 211 5.47 14.51 -10.08
N LEU A 212 5.61 14.33 -11.40
CA LEU A 212 5.39 15.42 -12.36
C LEU A 212 3.92 15.59 -12.77
N GLY A 213 3.03 14.65 -12.41
CA GLY A 213 1.62 14.65 -12.80
C GLY A 213 1.42 14.41 -14.31
N VAL A 214 2.23 13.52 -14.90
CA VAL A 214 2.20 13.25 -16.35
C VAL A 214 2.06 11.75 -16.62
N THR A 215 1.61 11.40 -17.82
CA THR A 215 1.40 10.00 -18.22
C THR A 215 2.35 9.52 -19.32
N THR A 216 3.09 10.43 -19.95
CA THR A 216 3.97 10.09 -21.06
C THR A 216 5.39 10.64 -20.87
N ARG A 217 6.36 9.94 -21.44
CA ARG A 217 7.78 10.34 -21.45
C ARG A 217 7.99 11.76 -22.01
N ILE A 218 7.29 12.11 -23.09
CA ILE A 218 7.39 13.42 -23.73
C ILE A 218 6.87 14.52 -22.81
N GLN A 219 5.74 14.27 -22.14
CA GLN A 219 5.19 15.20 -21.16
C GLN A 219 6.13 15.39 -19.96
N ALA A 220 6.77 14.31 -19.48
CA ALA A 220 7.72 14.38 -18.37
C ALA A 220 8.89 15.32 -18.69
N VAL A 221 9.51 15.19 -19.87
CA VAL A 221 10.61 16.06 -20.32
C VAL A 221 10.14 17.51 -20.46
N ARG A 222 8.95 17.74 -21.02
CA ARG A 222 8.38 19.09 -21.17
C ARG A 222 8.17 19.77 -19.83
N VAL A 223 7.50 19.08 -18.90
CA VAL A 223 7.19 19.62 -17.56
C VAL A 223 8.48 19.85 -16.76
N ALA A 224 9.44 18.92 -16.85
CA ALA A 224 10.72 19.06 -16.18
C ALA A 224 11.50 20.30 -16.64
N ARG A 225 11.53 20.58 -17.95
CA ARG A 225 12.13 21.81 -18.48
C ARG A 225 11.38 23.06 -18.04
N GLN A 226 10.03 23.03 -18.05
CA GLN A 226 9.23 24.18 -17.60
C GLN A 226 9.44 24.51 -16.11
N ARG A 227 9.73 23.48 -15.28
CA ARG A 227 9.98 23.64 -13.83
C ARG A 227 11.47 23.82 -13.49
N GLY A 228 12.37 23.86 -14.47
CA GLY A 228 13.81 24.02 -14.26
C GLY A 228 14.48 22.84 -13.56
N LEU A 229 13.93 21.63 -13.69
CA LEU A 229 14.46 20.41 -13.09
C LEU A 229 15.57 19.76 -13.93
N ILE A 230 15.61 20.07 -15.21
CA ILE A 230 16.61 19.60 -16.21
C ILE A 230 16.90 20.68 -17.24
#